data_5b86a98b091cbbfac81fef99f6ee7905
#
_entry.id   5b86a98b091cbbfac81fef99f6ee7905
#
_cell.length_a   1.000
_cell.length_b   1.000
_cell.length_c   1.000
_cell.angle_alpha   90.00
_cell.angle_beta   90.00
_cell.angle_gamma   90.00
#
_symmetry.space_group_name_H-M   'P 1'
#
loop_
_entity.id
_entity.type
_entity.pdbx_description
1 polymer ?
#
loop_
_entity_poly.entity_id
_entity_poly.type
_entity_poly.pdbx_seq_one_letter_code
_entity_poly.pdbx_strand_id
1 'polypeptide(L)'
;MKNFLLSIETLSPTQKKFWIKYSIGTAHHKVIHLISTYEGISISELLKKLRITKQSLNRVLNDLTKLEIIRFEKDEKDTRIKHIYLKEKGKKIFLEIFETQKKRIYNALLNSSSDEVVNFDKVLKKIING
;
A
#
# COMPACT_ATOMS: atom_id res chain seq x y z
N MET A 1 4.22 -15.11 13.84
CA MET A 1 5.59 -15.25 13.31
C MET A 1 5.66 -16.03 12.01
N LYS A 2 4.98 -17.18 11.89
CA LYS A 2 4.90 -17.94 10.63
C LYS A 2 4.35 -17.10 9.46
N ASN A 3 3.31 -16.28 9.71
CA ASN A 3 2.70 -15.43 8.68
C ASN A 3 3.62 -14.30 8.20
N PHE A 4 4.51 -13.82 9.06
CA PHE A 4 5.49 -12.78 8.73
C PHE A 4 6.58 -13.33 7.81
N LEU A 5 7.15 -14.48 8.14
CA LEU A 5 8.16 -15.14 7.31
C LEU A 5 7.59 -15.55 5.94
N LEU A 6 6.38 -16.11 5.92
CA LEU A 6 5.68 -16.45 4.68
C LEU A 6 5.40 -15.21 3.82
N SER A 7 5.04 -14.07 4.44
CA SER A 7 4.80 -12.84 3.69
C SER A 7 6.10 -12.27 3.10
N ILE A 8 7.25 -12.44 3.78
CA ILE A 8 8.54 -12.05 3.24
C ILE A 8 8.97 -12.98 2.10
N GLU A 9 8.77 -14.28 2.26
CA GLU A 9 9.13 -15.27 1.23
C GLU A 9 8.33 -15.08 -0.06
N THR A 10 7.08 -14.65 0.04
CA THR A 10 6.21 -14.39 -1.12
C THR A 10 6.50 -13.05 -1.79
N LEU A 11 7.30 -12.17 -1.17
CA LEU A 11 7.68 -10.90 -1.75
C LEU A 11 8.63 -11.09 -2.93
N SER A 12 8.48 -10.22 -3.93
CA SER A 12 9.45 -10.17 -5.03
C SER A 12 10.81 -9.69 -4.51
N PRO A 13 11.91 -9.98 -5.23
CA PRO A 13 13.23 -9.46 -4.86
C PRO A 13 13.25 -7.95 -4.64
N THR A 14 12.52 -7.19 -5.46
CA THR A 14 12.44 -5.73 -5.34
C THR A 14 11.70 -5.32 -4.07
N GLN A 15 10.60 -5.99 -3.74
CA GLN A 15 9.86 -5.73 -2.51
C GLN A 15 10.71 -6.06 -1.28
N LYS A 16 11.46 -7.18 -1.31
CA LYS A 16 12.41 -7.53 -0.24
C LYS A 16 13.48 -6.45 -0.06
N LYS A 17 14.02 -5.94 -1.16
CA LYS A 17 15.01 -4.87 -1.16
C LYS A 17 14.46 -3.60 -0.51
N PHE A 18 13.23 -3.21 -0.84
CA PHE A 18 12.54 -2.07 -0.23
C PHE A 18 12.30 -2.29 1.25
N TRP A 19 11.83 -3.48 1.61
CA TRP A 19 11.54 -3.83 2.98
C TRP A 19 12.78 -3.69 3.86
N ILE A 20 13.92 -4.20 3.39
CA ILE A 20 15.21 -4.12 4.08
C ILE A 20 15.71 -2.67 4.12
N LYS A 21 15.66 -1.97 3.00
CA LYS A 21 16.19 -0.61 2.86
C LYS A 21 15.45 0.41 3.72
N TYR A 22 14.14 0.32 3.81
CA TYR A 22 13.30 1.30 4.49
C TYR A 22 12.64 0.79 5.77
N SER A 23 12.90 -0.45 6.15
CA SER A 23 12.23 -1.11 7.29
C SER A 23 10.69 -1.08 7.15
N ILE A 24 10.22 -1.25 5.91
CA ILE A 24 8.81 -1.18 5.57
C ILE A 24 8.24 -2.59 5.43
N GLY A 25 7.22 -2.91 6.24
CA GLY A 25 6.50 -4.19 6.20
C GLY A 25 5.22 -4.12 5.36
N THR A 26 4.50 -5.23 5.33
CA THR A 26 3.23 -5.35 4.58
C THR A 26 2.18 -4.34 5.04
N ALA A 27 2.07 -4.13 6.37
CA ALA A 27 1.12 -3.17 6.93
C ALA A 27 1.46 -1.74 6.49
N HIS A 28 2.74 -1.38 6.50
CA HIS A 28 3.21 -0.07 6.03
C HIS A 28 2.86 0.14 4.56
N HIS A 29 3.08 -0.89 3.73
CA HIS A 29 2.77 -0.83 2.30
C HIS A 29 1.27 -0.61 2.05
N LYS A 30 0.40 -1.30 2.78
CA LYS A 30 -1.05 -1.11 2.68
C LYS A 30 -1.47 0.30 3.03
N VAL A 31 -0.89 0.87 4.08
CA VAL A 31 -1.17 2.24 4.51
C VAL A 31 -0.70 3.25 3.46
N ILE A 32 0.51 3.10 2.95
CA ILE A 32 1.05 3.96 1.87
C ILE A 32 0.13 3.92 0.65
N HIS A 33 -0.32 2.73 0.25
CA HIS A 33 -1.22 2.56 -0.89
C HIS A 33 -2.53 3.30 -0.69
N LEU A 34 -3.15 3.19 0.48
CA LEU A 34 -4.40 3.89 0.79
C LEU A 34 -4.23 5.40 0.82
N ILE A 35 -3.15 5.90 1.40
CA ILE A 35 -2.85 7.34 1.42
C ILE A 35 -2.64 7.86 0.00
N SER A 36 -1.95 7.10 -0.85
CA SER A 36 -1.76 7.46 -2.25
C SER A 36 -3.06 7.49 -3.04
N THR A 37 -3.95 6.52 -2.79
CA THR A 37 -5.24 6.41 -3.48
C THR A 37 -6.23 7.48 -3.01
N TYR A 38 -6.25 7.76 -1.71
CA TYR A 38 -7.18 8.70 -1.09
C TYR A 38 -6.41 9.83 -0.42
N GLU A 39 -5.90 10.76 -1.22
CA GLU A 39 -5.13 11.90 -0.69
C GLU A 39 -5.97 12.70 0.31
N GLY A 40 -5.37 12.98 1.48
CA GLY A 40 -6.07 13.67 2.56
C GLY A 40 -6.96 12.76 3.41
N ILE A 41 -6.79 11.45 3.31
CA ILE A 41 -7.53 10.49 4.13
C ILE A 41 -7.27 10.75 5.63
N SER A 42 -8.29 10.64 6.45
CA SER A 42 -8.17 10.78 7.90
C SER A 42 -7.78 9.44 8.56
N ILE A 43 -7.30 9.51 9.80
CA ILE A 43 -6.99 8.31 10.60
C ILE A 43 -8.24 7.45 10.77
N SER A 44 -9.39 8.08 11.02
CA SER A 44 -10.67 7.38 11.17
C SER A 44 -11.04 6.59 9.92
N GLU A 45 -10.87 7.19 8.74
CA GLU A 45 -11.14 6.53 7.47
C GLU A 45 -10.18 5.37 7.20
N LEU A 46 -8.89 5.55 7.55
CA LEU A 46 -7.90 4.47 7.45
C LEU A 46 -8.28 3.27 8.32
N LEU A 47 -8.70 3.51 9.55
CA LEU A 47 -9.14 2.45 10.45
C LEU A 47 -10.30 1.65 9.87
N LYS A 48 -11.28 2.34 9.28
CA LYS A 48 -12.43 1.68 8.65
C LYS A 48 -12.02 0.79 7.48
N LYS A 49 -11.07 1.26 6.67
CA LYS A 49 -10.64 0.52 5.47
C LYS A 49 -9.72 -0.65 5.79
N LEU A 50 -8.83 -0.49 6.78
CA LEU A 50 -7.82 -1.50 7.12
C LEU A 50 -8.32 -2.57 8.08
N ARG A 51 -9.34 -2.28 8.87
CA ARG A 51 -9.87 -3.19 9.91
C ARG A 51 -8.79 -3.69 10.88
N ILE A 52 -7.92 -2.78 11.29
CA ILE A 52 -6.86 -3.04 12.27
C ILE A 52 -7.12 -2.21 13.53
N THR A 53 -6.39 -2.52 14.60
CA THR A 53 -6.51 -1.74 15.84
C THR A 53 -5.90 -0.35 15.68
N LYS A 54 -6.42 0.59 16.46
CA LYS A 54 -5.88 1.95 16.50
C LYS A 54 -4.40 1.96 16.90
N GLN A 55 -4.02 1.09 17.84
CA GLN A 55 -2.63 0.95 18.26
C GLN A 55 -1.71 0.50 17.12
N SER A 56 -2.13 -0.49 16.35
CA SER A 56 -1.37 -0.98 15.21
C SER A 56 -1.21 0.10 14.14
N LEU A 57 -2.27 0.84 13.85
CA LEU A 57 -2.21 1.93 12.88
C LEU A 57 -1.29 3.05 13.37
N ASN A 58 -1.39 3.45 14.63
CA ASN A 58 -0.52 4.48 15.21
C ASN A 58 0.95 4.11 15.11
N ARG A 59 1.29 2.84 15.33
CA ARG A 59 2.66 2.35 15.18
C ARG A 59 3.15 2.51 13.74
N VAL A 60 2.33 2.11 12.78
CA VAL A 60 2.67 2.24 11.35
C VAL A 60 2.83 3.72 10.97
N LEU A 61 1.90 4.58 11.38
CA LEU A 61 1.96 6.01 11.09
C LEU A 61 3.19 6.68 11.72
N ASN A 62 3.55 6.29 12.94
CA ASN A 62 4.77 6.79 13.58
C ASN A 62 6.03 6.39 12.81
N ASP A 63 6.10 5.14 12.37
CA ASP A 63 7.22 4.66 11.56
C ASP A 63 7.33 5.43 10.24
N LEU A 64 6.19 5.62 9.55
CA LEU A 64 6.16 6.35 8.29
C LEU A 64 6.51 7.83 8.47
N THR A 65 6.13 8.42 9.59
CA THR A 65 6.51 9.80 9.95
C THR A 65 8.01 9.92 10.18
N LYS A 66 8.60 9.00 10.94
CA LYS A 66 10.04 8.97 11.20
C LYS A 66 10.86 8.78 9.92
N LEU A 67 10.35 8.01 8.98
CA LEU A 67 10.97 7.77 7.68
C LEU A 67 10.73 8.91 6.69
N GLU A 68 10.00 9.94 7.08
CA GLU A 68 9.64 11.09 6.24
C GLU A 68 8.84 10.72 4.98
N ILE A 69 8.00 9.69 5.10
CA ILE A 69 7.17 9.19 4.01
C ILE A 69 5.83 9.92 3.97
N ILE A 70 5.29 10.27 5.13
CA ILE A 70 3.98 10.95 5.26
C ILE A 70 4.10 12.25 6.03
N ARG A 71 3.10 13.11 5.84
CA ARG A 71 2.87 14.32 6.62
C ARG A 71 1.40 14.44 7.00
N PHE A 72 1.11 15.21 8.04
CA PHE A 72 -0.24 15.48 8.51
C PHE A 72 -0.59 16.95 8.29
N GLU A 73 -1.85 17.19 7.95
CA GLU A 73 -2.45 18.54 7.95
C GLU A 73 -3.70 18.52 8.80
N LYS A 74 -3.88 19.55 9.63
CA LYS A 74 -5.11 19.73 10.40
C LYS A 74 -6.25 20.15 9.49
N ASP A 75 -7.46 19.63 9.77
CA ASP A 75 -8.66 20.09 9.07
C ASP A 75 -8.94 21.56 9.37
N GLU A 76 -9.39 22.30 8.38
CA GLU A 76 -9.65 23.74 8.53
C GLU A 76 -10.78 24.03 9.50
N LYS A 77 -11.79 23.16 9.55
CA LYS A 77 -13.00 23.34 10.38
C LYS A 77 -12.90 22.67 11.73
N ASP A 78 -12.27 21.50 11.81
CA ASP A 78 -12.13 20.74 13.04
C ASP A 78 -10.66 20.31 13.22
N THR A 79 -9.94 21.03 14.09
CA THR A 79 -8.53 20.80 14.35
C THR A 79 -8.21 19.45 15.00
N ARG A 80 -9.23 18.71 15.46
CA ARG A 80 -9.07 17.35 15.98
C ARG A 80 -8.89 16.33 14.88
N ILE A 81 -9.29 16.66 13.66
CA ILE A 81 -9.16 15.80 12.48
C ILE A 81 -7.85 16.13 11.79
N LYS A 82 -7.08 15.10 11.49
CA LYS A 82 -5.83 15.21 10.73
C LYS A 82 -5.98 14.47 9.40
N HIS A 83 -5.58 15.14 8.34
CA HIS A 83 -5.50 14.58 7.00
C HIS A 83 -4.08 14.14 6.71
N ILE A 84 -3.93 13.01 6.04
CA ILE A 84 -2.63 12.38 5.79
C ILE A 84 -2.29 12.47 4.32
N TYR A 85 -1.06 12.86 4.02
CA TYR A 85 -0.54 13.00 2.66
C TYR A 85 0.83 12.33 2.55
N LEU A 86 1.16 11.83 1.36
CA LEU A 86 2.51 11.36 1.07
C LEU A 86 3.44 12.56 0.84
N LYS A 87 4.63 12.49 1.43
CA LYS A 87 5.75 13.36 1.06
C LYS A 87 6.38 12.89 -0.25
N GLU A 88 7.26 13.70 -0.84
CA GLU A 88 7.92 13.33 -2.09
C GLU A 88 8.65 11.99 -2.03
N LYS A 89 9.32 11.71 -0.92
CA LYS A 89 9.96 10.40 -0.68
C LYS A 89 8.94 9.25 -0.71
N GLY A 90 7.79 9.45 -0.09
CA GLY A 90 6.70 8.45 -0.08
C GLY A 90 6.13 8.21 -1.47
N LYS A 91 5.96 9.27 -2.26
CA LYS A 91 5.50 9.16 -3.65
C LYS A 91 6.48 8.37 -4.51
N LYS A 92 7.78 8.60 -4.34
CA LYS A 92 8.83 7.84 -5.06
C LYS A 92 8.79 6.36 -4.71
N ILE A 93 8.71 6.04 -3.42
CA ILE A 93 8.62 4.66 -2.93
C ILE A 93 7.38 3.97 -3.50
N PHE A 94 6.23 4.63 -3.43
CA PHE A 94 4.98 4.10 -3.98
C PHE A 94 5.09 3.81 -5.47
N LEU A 95 5.63 4.74 -6.25
CA LEU A 95 5.80 4.57 -7.70
C LEU A 95 6.73 3.42 -8.04
N GLU A 96 7.85 3.27 -7.33
CA GLU A 96 8.78 2.17 -7.58
C GLU A 96 8.14 0.81 -7.30
N ILE A 97 7.39 0.68 -6.20
CA ILE A 97 6.66 -0.54 -5.87
C ILE A 97 5.59 -0.82 -6.92
N PHE A 98 4.82 0.19 -7.28
CA PHE A 98 3.74 0.09 -8.25
C PHE A 98 4.27 -0.34 -9.64
N GLU A 99 5.32 0.30 -10.13
CA GLU A 99 5.92 -0.02 -11.43
C GLU A 99 6.48 -1.45 -11.46
N THR A 100 7.07 -1.90 -10.37
CA THR A 100 7.58 -3.27 -10.25
C THR A 100 6.46 -4.30 -10.31
N GLN A 101 5.38 -4.07 -9.58
CA GLN A 101 4.20 -4.94 -9.59
C GLN A 101 3.53 -4.95 -10.96
N LYS A 102 3.41 -3.78 -11.57
CA LYS A 102 2.83 -3.62 -12.91
C LYS A 102 3.61 -4.42 -13.95
N LYS A 103 4.94 -4.34 -13.93
CA LYS A 103 5.80 -5.11 -14.84
C LYS A 103 5.61 -6.61 -14.69
N ARG A 104 5.51 -7.10 -13.47
CA ARG A 104 5.31 -8.53 -13.19
C ARG A 104 3.98 -9.02 -13.77
N ILE A 105 2.91 -8.28 -13.54
CA ILE A 105 1.58 -8.61 -14.07
C ILE A 105 1.59 -8.54 -15.58
N TYR A 106 2.17 -7.50 -16.13
CA TYR A 106 2.27 -7.31 -17.59
C TYR A 106 3.02 -8.46 -18.25
N ASN A 107 4.18 -8.84 -17.70
CA ASN A 107 4.96 -9.96 -18.22
C ASN A 107 4.21 -11.28 -18.13
N ALA A 108 3.49 -11.52 -17.04
CA ALA A 108 2.65 -12.71 -16.90
C ALA A 108 1.57 -12.76 -17.99
N LEU A 109 0.91 -11.65 -18.25
CA LEU A 109 -0.12 -11.56 -19.29
C LEU A 109 0.45 -11.75 -20.70
N LEU A 110 1.65 -11.21 -20.97
CA LEU A 110 2.33 -11.40 -22.25
C LEU A 110 2.71 -12.86 -22.51
N ASN A 111 2.98 -13.62 -21.46
CA ASN A 111 3.33 -15.04 -21.54
C ASN A 111 2.12 -15.96 -21.40
N SER A 112 0.93 -15.41 -21.41
CA SER A 112 -0.33 -16.15 -21.32
C SER A 112 -1.02 -16.20 -22.68
N SER A 113 -1.88 -17.22 -22.89
CA SER A 113 -2.71 -17.30 -24.10
C SER A 113 -3.81 -16.24 -24.08
N SER A 114 -4.38 -15.93 -25.23
CA SER A 114 -5.50 -15.01 -25.36
C SER A 114 -6.69 -15.43 -24.49
N ASP A 115 -6.99 -16.71 -24.45
CA ASP A 115 -8.07 -17.26 -23.63
C ASP A 115 -7.83 -17.09 -22.13
N GLU A 116 -6.60 -17.29 -21.67
CA GLU A 116 -6.21 -17.07 -20.27
C GLU A 116 -6.36 -15.61 -19.87
N VAL A 117 -5.96 -14.67 -20.73
CA VAL A 117 -6.09 -13.24 -20.48
C VAL A 117 -7.56 -12.84 -20.39
N VAL A 118 -8.40 -13.30 -21.31
CA VAL A 118 -9.84 -13.01 -21.32
C VAL A 118 -10.51 -13.58 -20.06
N ASN A 119 -10.17 -14.80 -19.67
CA ASN A 119 -10.72 -15.44 -18.48
C ASN A 119 -10.28 -14.74 -17.19
N PHE A 120 -9.03 -14.30 -17.12
CA PHE A 120 -8.51 -13.50 -16.00
C PHE A 120 -9.27 -12.18 -15.85
N ASP A 121 -9.50 -11.48 -16.97
CA ASP A 121 -10.28 -10.24 -16.98
C ASP A 121 -11.71 -10.47 -16.47
N LYS A 122 -12.36 -11.56 -16.90
CA LYS A 122 -13.70 -11.93 -16.42
C LYS A 122 -13.74 -12.16 -14.92
N VAL A 123 -12.73 -12.84 -14.35
CA VAL A 123 -12.63 -13.09 -12.92
C VAL A 123 -12.42 -11.80 -12.16
N LEU A 124 -11.51 -10.93 -12.63
CA LEU A 124 -11.26 -9.63 -12.00
C LEU A 124 -12.52 -8.76 -11.96
N LYS A 125 -13.29 -8.73 -13.03
CA LYS A 125 -14.55 -7.97 -13.09
C LYS A 125 -15.55 -8.46 -12.06
N LYS A 126 -15.61 -9.76 -11.80
CA LYS A 126 -16.48 -10.32 -10.73
C LYS A 126 -16.05 -9.84 -9.35
N ILE A 127 -14.75 -9.71 -9.11
CA ILE A 127 -14.23 -9.20 -7.84
C ILE A 127 -14.55 -7.71 -7.66
N ILE A 128 -14.35 -6.91 -8.72
CA ILE A 128 -14.55 -5.46 -8.69
C ILE A 128 -16.03 -5.12 -8.58
N ASN A 129 -16.90 -5.84 -9.28
CA ASN A 129 -18.34 -5.56 -9.37
C ASN A 129 -19.18 -6.35 -8.34
N GLY A 130 -18.55 -7.28 -7.64
CA GLY A 130 -19.19 -8.05 -6.58
C GLY A 130 -19.03 -7.39 -5.23
#